data_eb7255d2e2dd6c19331f7a4e9d83b270
#
_entry.id   eb7255d2e2dd6c19331f7a4e9d83b270
#
_cell.length_a   1.000
_cell.length_b   1.000
_cell.length_c   1.000
_cell.angle_alpha   90.00
_cell.angle_beta   90.00
_cell.angle_gamma   90.00
#
_symmetry.space_group_name_H-M   'P 1'
#
loop_
_entity.id
_entity.type
_entity.pdbx_description
1 polymer ?
#
loop_
_entity_poly.entity_id
_entity_poly.type
_entity_poly.pdbx_seq_one_letter_code
_entity_poly.pdbx_strand_id
1 'polypeptide(L)'
;MLKGEDIMVVTKKVKLSVVGDKDEVRRVYDYIRNGCYAQNTAYNYLMSAVYSSYRLNESPEARKELYQMGSRTKGSSKGSLYDNLDIEFAVGLGSAGQVGNAVRQDMQAQIKAGLFKGHISLRNKKLDAPLIIGSGRFLDFYSDYESDDEVFGNCMDKDFKVFIKFVNGIRFRVIFGNLRSSADLRIAVAKILCGEYKVCGSSIQIKDNKIFLNLTIDIGKPVDIELDEKIAVGCHIGFNSPIICACTSEKKTQIIGNTNGFIEQRIRIQQRRRELQAQLKYTRGGHGRKNKLAKLEHINAREANFAKTTNHQWSAEIVKYAIKNKAKYINLEVISRNDVDKYTLRNWSYYQLQEFIKYKANKNGITVRFVKMPLGSEGLDNKSDELIAKEIANATEFISEKKIKAEETIQ
;
A
#
# COMPACT_ATOMS: atom_id res chain seq x y z
N MET A 1 -32.45 -1.04 2.11
CA MET A 1 -30.98 -1.01 2.25
C MET A 1 -30.39 -1.51 0.94
N LEU A 2 -29.96 -0.60 0.08
CA LEU A 2 -29.24 -0.94 -1.14
C LEU A 2 -27.93 -1.63 -0.72
N LYS A 3 -27.72 -2.89 -1.15
CA LYS A 3 -26.43 -3.58 -1.03
C LYS A 3 -25.40 -2.65 -1.66
N GLY A 4 -24.38 -2.24 -0.86
CA GLY A 4 -23.30 -1.41 -1.37
C GLY A 4 -22.68 -2.11 -2.58
N GLU A 5 -22.70 -1.43 -3.72
CA GLU A 5 -21.93 -1.86 -4.87
C GLU A 5 -20.48 -2.00 -4.43
N ASP A 6 -19.83 -3.12 -4.78
CA ASP A 6 -18.42 -3.37 -4.46
C ASP A 6 -17.55 -2.36 -5.21
N ILE A 7 -17.35 -1.20 -4.57
CA ILE A 7 -16.50 -0.11 -5.08
C ILE A 7 -15.04 -0.54 -4.91
N MET A 8 -14.32 -0.62 -6.00
CA MET A 8 -12.91 -0.97 -5.97
C MET A 8 -12.04 0.27 -5.98
N VAL A 9 -11.40 0.56 -4.85
CA VAL A 9 -10.51 1.71 -4.68
C VAL A 9 -9.04 1.29 -4.77
N VAL A 10 -8.28 2.02 -5.61
CA VAL A 10 -6.87 1.75 -5.88
C VAL A 10 -6.05 3.01 -5.63
N THR A 11 -4.89 2.89 -4.98
CA THR A 11 -3.96 4.00 -4.80
C THR A 11 -2.74 3.86 -5.69
N LYS A 12 -2.44 4.89 -6.48
CA LYS A 12 -1.26 4.97 -7.35
C LYS A 12 -0.36 6.12 -6.93
N LYS A 13 0.94 5.87 -6.93
CA LYS A 13 1.94 6.90 -6.64
C LYS A 13 2.31 7.63 -7.92
N VAL A 14 2.00 8.92 -7.97
CA VAL A 14 2.22 9.82 -9.12
C VAL A 14 3.29 10.83 -8.76
N LYS A 15 4.32 10.95 -9.58
CA LYS A 15 5.33 11.99 -9.44
C LYS A 15 4.83 13.27 -10.11
N LEU A 16 4.99 14.40 -9.42
CA LEU A 16 4.55 15.70 -9.88
C LEU A 16 5.71 16.67 -10.05
N SER A 17 5.58 17.59 -11.00
CA SER A 17 6.42 18.77 -11.15
C SER A 17 5.53 20.01 -11.11
N VAL A 18 5.92 21.03 -10.36
CA VAL A 18 5.19 22.29 -10.31
C VAL A 18 5.30 22.98 -11.66
N VAL A 19 4.21 23.55 -12.13
CA VAL A 19 4.16 24.41 -13.34
C VAL A 19 4.25 25.86 -12.88
N GLY A 20 5.36 26.54 -13.18
CA GLY A 20 5.61 27.92 -12.80
C GLY A 20 7.10 28.26 -12.80
N ASP A 21 7.42 29.48 -12.40
CA ASP A 21 8.79 29.95 -12.26
C ASP A 21 9.48 29.38 -10.99
N LYS A 22 10.75 29.72 -10.77
CA LYS A 22 11.53 29.22 -9.64
C LYS A 22 10.95 29.65 -8.28
N ASP A 23 10.38 30.83 -8.20
CA ASP A 23 9.84 31.37 -6.96
C ASP A 23 8.49 30.72 -6.65
N GLU A 24 7.67 30.48 -7.65
CA GLU A 24 6.42 29.74 -7.52
C GLU A 24 6.70 28.28 -7.08
N VAL A 25 7.67 27.62 -7.71
CA VAL A 25 8.12 26.29 -7.31
C VAL A 25 8.51 26.28 -5.83
N ARG A 26 9.33 27.23 -5.37
CA ARG A 26 9.76 27.33 -3.96
C ARG A 26 8.56 27.51 -3.03
N ARG A 27 7.66 28.44 -3.34
CA ARG A 27 6.43 28.68 -2.56
C ARG A 27 5.57 27.42 -2.43
N VAL A 28 5.42 26.64 -3.51
CA VAL A 28 4.63 25.39 -3.50
C VAL A 28 5.30 24.34 -2.63
N TYR A 29 6.63 24.20 -2.69
CA TYR A 29 7.34 23.27 -1.80
C TYR A 29 7.16 23.63 -0.32
N ASP A 30 7.29 24.91 0.02
CA ASP A 30 7.12 25.40 1.38
C ASP A 30 5.66 25.25 1.83
N TYR A 31 4.70 25.52 0.95
CA TYR A 31 3.28 25.30 1.21
C TYR A 31 2.96 23.84 1.55
N ILE A 32 3.48 22.88 0.79
CA ILE A 32 3.27 21.45 1.06
C ILE A 32 3.96 21.06 2.37
N ARG A 33 5.20 21.49 2.63
CA ARG A 33 5.92 21.20 3.89
C ARG A 33 5.17 21.74 5.10
N ASN A 34 4.76 22.98 5.06
CA ASN A 34 4.00 23.63 6.13
C ASN A 34 2.65 22.92 6.35
N GLY A 35 1.96 22.54 5.27
CA GLY A 35 0.73 21.76 5.34
C GLY A 35 0.92 20.39 5.98
N CYS A 36 1.98 19.67 5.64
CA CYS A 36 2.31 18.39 6.27
C CYS A 36 2.57 18.58 7.78
N TYR A 37 3.39 19.58 8.13
CA TYR A 37 3.72 19.90 9.52
C TYR A 37 2.46 20.24 10.32
N ALA A 38 1.65 21.19 9.84
CA ALA A 38 0.44 21.64 10.51
C ALA A 38 -0.56 20.51 10.73
N GLN A 39 -0.87 19.74 9.67
CA GLN A 39 -1.80 18.63 9.76
C GLN A 39 -1.34 17.54 10.73
N ASN A 40 -0.08 17.14 10.66
CA ASN A 40 0.44 16.06 11.49
C ASN A 40 0.63 16.50 12.94
N THR A 41 0.91 17.78 13.20
CA THR A 41 0.91 18.35 14.55
C THR A 41 -0.50 18.30 15.14
N ALA A 42 -1.50 18.77 14.41
CA ALA A 42 -2.90 18.71 14.84
C ALA A 42 -3.36 17.25 15.05
N TYR A 43 -2.97 16.34 14.16
CA TYR A 43 -3.27 14.91 14.29
C TYR A 43 -2.67 14.32 15.58
N ASN A 44 -1.39 14.56 15.85
CA ASN A 44 -0.70 14.02 17.00
C ASN A 44 -1.25 14.57 18.31
N TYR A 45 -1.57 15.86 18.35
CA TYR A 45 -2.23 16.48 19.50
C TYR A 45 -3.60 15.82 19.76
N LEU A 46 -4.45 15.71 18.74
CA LEU A 46 -5.76 15.11 18.88
C LEU A 46 -5.67 13.61 19.25
N MET A 47 -4.72 12.90 18.68
CA MET A 47 -4.47 11.48 19.03
C MET A 47 -4.14 11.33 20.51
N SER A 48 -3.29 12.20 21.05
CA SER A 48 -2.92 12.20 22.46
C SER A 48 -4.09 12.59 23.37
N ALA A 49 -4.88 13.60 22.98
CA ALA A 49 -6.06 14.03 23.73
C ALA A 49 -7.12 12.91 23.79
N VAL A 50 -7.39 12.25 22.66
CA VAL A 50 -8.33 11.12 22.61
C VAL A 50 -7.82 9.93 23.42
N TYR A 51 -6.51 9.61 23.35
CA TYR A 51 -5.91 8.57 24.19
C TYR A 51 -6.10 8.86 25.68
N SER A 52 -5.85 10.10 26.11
CA SER A 52 -6.06 10.54 27.50
C SER A 52 -7.52 10.41 27.92
N SER A 53 -8.45 10.79 27.05
CA SER A 53 -9.89 10.65 27.29
C SER A 53 -10.32 9.18 27.52
N TYR A 54 -9.74 8.24 26.78
CA TYR A 54 -9.95 6.81 27.06
C TYR A 54 -9.36 6.38 28.40
N ARG A 55 -8.17 6.87 28.75
CA ARG A 55 -7.49 6.53 30.02
C ARG A 55 -8.22 7.08 31.24
N LEU A 56 -8.79 8.26 31.11
CA LEU A 56 -9.58 8.93 32.17
C LEU A 56 -11.03 8.45 32.21
N ASN A 57 -11.39 7.50 31.34
CA ASN A 57 -12.74 6.95 31.24
C ASN A 57 -13.83 8.01 31.04
N GLU A 58 -13.53 9.06 30.26
CA GLU A 58 -14.48 10.10 29.91
C GLU A 58 -15.64 9.54 29.07
N SER A 59 -16.72 10.33 28.94
CA SER A 59 -17.92 9.91 28.21
C SER A 59 -17.65 9.74 26.71
N PRO A 60 -18.43 8.91 26.00
CA PRO A 60 -18.37 8.82 24.55
C PRO A 60 -18.67 10.15 23.85
N GLU A 61 -19.52 10.99 24.46
CA GLU A 61 -19.89 12.31 23.97
C GLU A 61 -18.70 13.28 23.97
N ALA A 62 -17.90 13.28 25.07
CA ALA A 62 -16.67 14.06 25.16
C ALA A 62 -15.67 13.66 24.06
N ARG A 63 -15.49 12.37 23.83
CA ARG A 63 -14.64 11.87 22.74
C ARG A 63 -15.17 12.25 21.36
N LYS A 64 -16.50 12.23 21.18
CA LYS A 64 -17.13 12.66 19.92
C LYS A 64 -16.85 14.13 19.64
N GLU A 65 -16.91 14.99 20.65
CA GLU A 65 -16.59 16.42 20.52
C GLU A 65 -15.12 16.63 20.15
N LEU A 66 -14.18 15.92 20.77
CA LEU A 66 -12.76 15.98 20.37
C LEU A 66 -12.56 15.66 18.88
N TYR A 67 -13.21 14.61 18.36
CA TYR A 67 -13.13 14.28 16.93
C TYR A 67 -13.75 15.38 16.07
N GLN A 68 -14.84 16.00 16.51
CA GLN A 68 -15.49 17.09 15.80
C GLN A 68 -14.60 18.33 15.76
N MET A 69 -13.94 18.69 16.86
CA MET A 69 -12.96 19.78 16.88
C MET A 69 -11.84 19.59 15.84
N GLY A 70 -11.33 18.37 15.71
CA GLY A 70 -10.32 18.02 14.69
C GLY A 70 -10.84 18.01 13.25
N SER A 71 -12.17 18.11 13.07
CA SER A 71 -12.81 18.15 11.76
C SER A 71 -13.29 19.55 11.35
N ARG A 72 -13.25 20.52 12.26
CA ARG A 72 -13.65 21.90 12.00
C ARG A 72 -12.49 22.72 11.43
N THR A 73 -12.78 23.68 10.58
CA THR A 73 -11.81 24.66 10.05
C THR A 73 -11.50 25.74 11.09
N LYS A 74 -10.33 26.37 10.98
CA LYS A 74 -9.95 27.54 11.77
C LYS A 74 -11.04 28.63 11.66
N GLY A 75 -11.36 29.29 12.74
CA GLY A 75 -12.42 30.32 12.82
C GLY A 75 -13.85 29.77 12.89
N SER A 76 -14.05 28.47 13.14
CA SER A 76 -15.37 27.89 13.35
C SER A 76 -15.99 28.40 14.67
N SER A 77 -17.25 28.86 14.64
CA SER A 77 -17.99 29.35 15.83
C SER A 77 -18.07 28.36 16.98
N LYS A 78 -17.92 27.07 16.70
CA LYS A 78 -17.90 25.99 17.73
C LYS A 78 -16.47 25.63 18.19
N GLY A 79 -15.49 26.42 17.85
CA GLY A 79 -14.07 26.15 18.13
C GLY A 79 -13.48 25.08 17.22
N SER A 80 -12.23 25.26 16.89
CA SER A 80 -11.44 24.34 16.06
C SER A 80 -10.13 24.00 16.76
N LEU A 81 -9.62 22.80 16.51
CA LEU A 81 -8.31 22.39 16.97
C LEU A 81 -7.20 23.34 16.48
N TYR A 82 -7.39 23.90 15.29
CA TYR A 82 -6.41 24.81 14.66
C TYR A 82 -6.35 26.18 15.32
N ASP A 83 -7.47 26.64 15.89
CA ASP A 83 -7.49 27.88 16.69
C ASP A 83 -6.71 27.67 18.00
N ASN A 84 -6.89 26.51 18.67
CA ASN A 84 -6.26 26.21 19.93
C ASN A 84 -4.73 26.00 19.80
N LEU A 85 -4.26 25.56 18.64
CA LEU A 85 -2.84 25.29 18.40
C LEU A 85 -2.12 26.45 17.71
N ASP A 86 -2.85 27.52 17.37
CA ASP A 86 -2.33 28.66 16.59
C ASP A 86 -1.56 28.24 15.31
N ILE A 87 -2.11 27.25 14.63
CA ILE A 87 -1.51 26.71 13.41
C ILE A 87 -2.18 27.33 12.20
N GLU A 88 -1.40 27.99 11.35
CA GLU A 88 -1.85 28.35 10.01
C GLU A 88 -1.99 27.09 9.14
N PHE A 89 -3.21 26.85 8.71
CA PHE A 89 -3.52 25.68 7.91
C PHE A 89 -3.59 26.04 6.42
N ALA A 90 -2.96 25.22 5.58
CA ALA A 90 -3.03 25.34 4.13
C ALA A 90 -4.46 25.02 3.61
N VAL A 91 -5.34 25.99 3.67
CA VAL A 91 -6.81 25.84 3.43
C VAL A 91 -7.12 25.28 2.04
N GLY A 92 -6.26 25.52 1.06
CA GLY A 92 -6.50 25.14 -0.33
C GLY A 92 -6.40 23.65 -0.68
N LEU A 93 -5.96 22.79 0.26
CA LEU A 93 -5.84 21.35 0.03
C LEU A 93 -6.95 20.53 0.70
N GLY A 94 -7.96 21.17 1.27
CA GLY A 94 -9.16 20.51 1.79
C GLY A 94 -8.94 19.50 2.91
N SER A 95 -7.85 19.63 3.64
CA SER A 95 -7.37 18.61 4.57
C SER A 95 -7.82 18.80 6.02
N ALA A 96 -8.30 20.00 6.38
CA ALA A 96 -8.69 20.32 7.76
C ALA A 96 -9.75 19.36 8.31
N GLY A 97 -10.82 19.12 7.57
CA GLY A 97 -11.91 18.27 7.99
C GLY A 97 -11.58 16.76 8.10
N GLN A 98 -10.37 16.35 7.73
CA GLN A 98 -10.01 14.93 7.69
C GLN A 98 -9.25 14.45 8.93
N VAL A 99 -8.70 15.37 9.73
CA VAL A 99 -7.87 15.00 10.90
C VAL A 99 -8.69 14.26 11.95
N GLY A 100 -9.90 14.74 12.28
CA GLY A 100 -10.77 14.09 13.25
C GLY A 100 -11.16 12.67 12.84
N ASN A 101 -11.53 12.47 11.57
CA ASN A 101 -11.86 11.15 11.03
C ASN A 101 -10.66 10.21 10.99
N ALA A 102 -9.49 10.72 10.56
CA ALA A 102 -8.27 9.92 10.53
C ALA A 102 -7.86 9.46 11.94
N VAL A 103 -7.88 10.36 12.93
CA VAL A 103 -7.60 10.01 14.33
C VAL A 103 -8.59 8.98 14.86
N ARG A 104 -9.89 9.13 14.55
CA ARG A 104 -10.91 8.16 14.97
C ARG A 104 -10.64 6.77 14.43
N GLN A 105 -10.35 6.66 13.13
CA GLN A 105 -10.07 5.38 12.47
C GLN A 105 -8.79 4.73 13.02
N ASP A 106 -7.72 5.51 13.13
CA ASP A 106 -6.42 5.02 13.60
C ASP A 106 -6.47 4.65 15.10
N MET A 107 -7.20 5.40 15.93
CA MET A 107 -7.41 5.06 17.35
C MET A 107 -8.17 3.74 17.48
N GLN A 108 -9.25 3.55 16.74
CA GLN A 108 -10.00 2.28 16.74
C GLN A 108 -9.13 1.10 16.29
N ALA A 109 -8.29 1.30 15.27
CA ALA A 109 -7.35 0.28 14.82
C ALA A 109 -6.32 -0.06 15.89
N GLN A 110 -5.77 0.95 16.59
CA GLN A 110 -4.81 0.74 17.69
C GLN A 110 -5.46 0.05 18.91
N ILE A 111 -6.70 0.40 19.24
CA ILE A 111 -7.46 -0.30 20.32
C ILE A 111 -7.65 -1.77 19.97
N LYS A 112 -8.05 -2.09 18.74
CA LYS A 112 -8.18 -3.48 18.26
C LYS A 112 -6.85 -4.23 18.28
N ALA A 113 -5.73 -3.55 18.03
CA ALA A 113 -4.38 -4.10 18.10
C ALA A 113 -3.83 -4.24 19.53
N GLY A 114 -4.63 -3.93 20.55
CA GLY A 114 -4.28 -4.14 21.96
C GLY A 114 -3.55 -2.96 22.62
N LEU A 115 -3.79 -1.72 22.19
CA LEU A 115 -3.19 -0.51 22.77
C LEU A 115 -3.38 -0.47 24.30
N PHE A 116 -4.61 -0.68 24.80
CA PHE A 116 -4.90 -0.66 26.24
C PHE A 116 -4.59 -1.98 26.97
N LYS A 117 -4.21 -3.02 26.22
CA LYS A 117 -3.72 -4.29 26.77
C LYS A 117 -2.19 -4.33 26.89
N GLY A 118 -1.50 -3.26 26.48
CA GLY A 118 -0.05 -3.20 26.50
C GLY A 118 0.66 -3.93 25.35
N HIS A 119 -0.08 -4.43 24.35
CA HIS A 119 0.51 -5.13 23.20
C HIS A 119 1.21 -4.17 22.24
N ILE A 120 0.77 -2.93 22.15
CA ILE A 120 1.38 -1.86 21.34
C ILE A 120 1.41 -0.55 22.11
N SER A 121 2.38 0.31 21.78
CA SER A 121 2.42 1.70 22.24
C SER A 121 1.57 2.60 21.35
N LEU A 122 1.12 3.76 21.89
CA LEU A 122 0.44 4.78 21.11
C LEU A 122 1.32 5.21 19.93
N ARG A 123 0.76 5.14 18.73
CA ARG A 123 1.45 5.50 17.49
C ARG A 123 1.00 6.86 17.01
N ASN A 124 1.94 7.74 16.84
CA ASN A 124 1.78 9.07 16.25
C ASN A 124 2.32 9.09 14.81
N LYS A 125 1.93 10.11 14.05
CA LYS A 125 2.46 10.34 12.70
C LYS A 125 3.75 11.15 12.76
N LYS A 126 4.67 10.90 11.84
CA LYS A 126 5.81 11.78 11.60
C LYS A 126 5.32 13.13 11.07
N LEU A 127 5.99 14.22 11.40
CA LEU A 127 5.58 15.56 10.99
C LEU A 127 5.65 15.77 9.46
N ASP A 128 6.49 15.01 8.78
CA ASP A 128 6.63 14.96 7.32
C ASP A 128 5.74 13.91 6.63
N ALA A 129 4.84 13.27 7.38
CA ALA A 129 3.90 12.32 6.80
C ALA A 129 3.00 13.01 5.75
N PRO A 130 2.49 12.24 4.76
CA PRO A 130 1.72 12.82 3.65
C PRO A 130 0.56 13.68 4.10
N LEU A 131 0.42 14.85 3.47
CA LEU A 131 -0.72 15.74 3.65
C LEU A 131 -1.94 15.14 2.97
N ILE A 132 -3.02 14.95 3.71
CA ILE A 132 -4.26 14.36 3.22
C ILE A 132 -5.04 15.39 2.40
N ILE A 133 -5.50 14.97 1.21
CA ILE A 133 -6.44 15.69 0.36
C ILE A 133 -7.78 14.98 0.48
N GLY A 134 -8.71 15.59 1.18
CA GLY A 134 -9.91 14.92 1.69
C GLY A 134 -10.94 14.51 0.63
N SER A 135 -10.85 15.05 -0.59
CA SER A 135 -11.81 14.74 -1.66
C SER A 135 -11.15 14.87 -3.03
N GLY A 136 -11.59 14.05 -3.98
CA GLY A 136 -11.21 14.20 -5.38
C GLY A 136 -11.63 15.53 -6.01
N ARG A 137 -12.59 16.24 -5.43
CA ARG A 137 -13.01 17.59 -5.87
C ARG A 137 -11.92 18.65 -5.77
N PHE A 138 -10.85 18.40 -5.00
CA PHE A 138 -9.71 19.31 -4.86
C PHE A 138 -8.65 19.09 -5.94
N LEU A 139 -8.82 18.10 -6.81
CA LEU A 139 -7.90 17.69 -7.85
C LEU A 139 -8.65 17.72 -9.19
N ASP A 140 -8.30 18.66 -10.04
CA ASP A 140 -8.83 18.75 -11.40
C ASP A 140 -7.77 18.28 -12.39
N PHE A 141 -8.05 17.19 -13.10
CA PHE A 141 -7.17 16.62 -14.12
C PHE A 141 -7.54 17.19 -15.48
N TYR A 142 -6.57 17.69 -16.20
CA TYR A 142 -6.76 18.23 -17.55
C TYR A 142 -5.57 17.94 -18.45
N SER A 143 -5.81 18.02 -19.75
CA SER A 143 -4.82 17.85 -20.81
C SER A 143 -5.14 18.81 -21.95
N ASP A 144 -4.23 18.92 -22.91
CA ASP A 144 -4.41 19.73 -24.12
C ASP A 144 -5.11 18.93 -25.24
N TYR A 145 -5.57 17.69 -25.00
CA TYR A 145 -6.29 16.85 -25.95
C TYR A 145 -7.77 17.23 -25.99
N GLU A 146 -8.35 17.27 -27.19
CA GLU A 146 -9.72 17.76 -27.40
C GLU A 146 -10.79 16.66 -27.29
N SER A 147 -10.40 15.37 -27.43
CA SER A 147 -11.33 14.24 -27.39
C SER A 147 -10.80 13.06 -26.59
N ASP A 148 -11.71 12.20 -26.12
CA ASP A 148 -11.38 10.98 -25.41
C ASP A 148 -10.55 10.02 -26.29
N ASP A 149 -10.84 9.96 -27.59
CA ASP A 149 -10.09 9.13 -28.54
C ASP A 149 -8.64 9.62 -28.66
N GLU A 150 -8.41 10.91 -28.67
CA GLU A 150 -7.06 11.49 -28.65
C GLU A 150 -6.34 11.19 -27.35
N VAL A 151 -7.01 11.29 -26.21
CA VAL A 151 -6.44 10.93 -24.89
C VAL A 151 -5.99 9.49 -24.89
N PHE A 152 -6.84 8.55 -25.33
CA PHE A 152 -6.49 7.13 -25.37
C PHE A 152 -5.45 6.81 -26.44
N GLY A 153 -5.53 7.42 -27.63
CA GLY A 153 -4.55 7.23 -28.70
C GLY A 153 -3.14 7.65 -28.28
N ASN A 154 -3.02 8.75 -27.53
CA ASN A 154 -1.73 9.31 -27.13
C ASN A 154 -1.27 8.85 -25.73
N CYS A 155 -2.10 8.15 -24.95
CA CYS A 155 -1.75 7.84 -23.56
C CYS A 155 -0.47 6.99 -23.40
N MET A 156 -0.08 6.24 -24.43
CA MET A 156 1.16 5.45 -24.45
C MET A 156 2.33 6.18 -25.12
N ASP A 157 2.17 7.41 -25.57
CA ASP A 157 3.23 8.19 -26.20
C ASP A 157 4.15 8.82 -25.15
N LYS A 158 5.42 9.01 -25.53
CA LYS A 158 6.41 9.68 -24.65
C LYS A 158 5.99 11.11 -24.31
N ASP A 159 5.30 11.77 -25.23
CA ASP A 159 4.86 13.16 -25.12
C ASP A 159 3.49 13.33 -24.47
N PHE A 160 2.90 12.27 -23.96
CA PHE A 160 1.63 12.36 -23.21
C PHE A 160 1.74 13.33 -22.04
N LYS A 161 1.02 14.46 -22.14
CA LYS A 161 1.05 15.54 -21.16
C LYS A 161 -0.27 15.62 -20.41
N VAL A 162 -0.19 15.50 -19.08
CA VAL A 162 -1.34 15.65 -18.20
C VAL A 162 -0.97 16.59 -17.07
N PHE A 163 -1.91 17.43 -16.72
CA PHE A 163 -1.79 18.41 -15.65
C PHE A 163 -2.84 18.15 -14.57
N ILE A 164 -2.54 18.60 -13.37
CA ILE A 164 -3.46 18.60 -12.23
C ILE A 164 -3.50 20.01 -11.67
N LYS A 165 -4.70 20.57 -11.55
CA LYS A 165 -4.95 21.83 -10.89
C LYS A 165 -5.58 21.59 -9.53
N PHE A 166 -5.01 22.17 -8.49
CA PHE A 166 -5.62 22.19 -7.16
C PHE A 166 -6.58 23.36 -7.01
N VAL A 167 -7.55 23.25 -6.09
CA VAL A 167 -8.56 24.30 -5.84
C VAL A 167 -7.95 25.67 -5.55
N ASN A 168 -6.77 25.72 -4.93
CA ASN A 168 -6.03 26.95 -4.69
C ASN A 168 -5.27 27.51 -5.91
N GLY A 169 -5.47 26.94 -7.08
CA GLY A 169 -4.87 27.39 -8.34
C GLY A 169 -3.48 26.82 -8.63
N ILE A 170 -2.84 26.12 -7.70
CA ILE A 170 -1.54 25.48 -7.95
C ILE A 170 -1.69 24.44 -9.05
N ARG A 171 -0.78 24.50 -10.03
CA ARG A 171 -0.76 23.60 -11.18
C ARG A 171 0.46 22.68 -11.13
N PHE A 172 0.22 21.40 -11.40
CA PHE A 172 1.26 20.39 -11.50
C PHE A 172 1.20 19.68 -12.84
N ARG A 173 2.36 19.34 -13.37
CA ARG A 173 2.50 18.39 -14.48
C ARG A 173 2.72 16.99 -13.91
N VAL A 174 2.02 16.01 -14.43
CA VAL A 174 2.24 14.58 -14.13
C VAL A 174 3.53 14.13 -14.82
N ILE A 175 4.43 13.52 -14.06
CA ILE A 175 5.68 12.98 -14.57
C ILE A 175 5.56 11.47 -14.64
N PHE A 176 5.40 10.96 -15.84
CA PHE A 176 5.39 9.53 -16.11
C PHE A 176 6.83 8.99 -16.14
N GLY A 177 6.98 7.73 -15.73
CA GLY A 177 8.23 6.98 -15.87
C GLY A 177 8.40 6.39 -17.28
N ASN A 178 9.29 5.40 -17.40
CA ASN A 178 9.44 4.65 -18.65
C ASN A 178 8.10 4.01 -19.06
N LEU A 179 7.85 3.90 -20.36
CA LEU A 179 6.58 3.40 -20.92
C LEU A 179 6.11 2.09 -20.27
N ARG A 180 7.00 1.08 -20.19
CA ARG A 180 6.67 -0.21 -19.57
C ARG A 180 6.28 -0.08 -18.08
N SER A 181 7.00 0.70 -17.31
CA SER A 181 6.77 0.84 -15.86
C SER A 181 5.61 1.76 -15.50
N SER A 182 5.21 2.65 -16.41
CA SER A 182 4.13 3.62 -16.20
C SER A 182 2.85 3.32 -16.99
N ALA A 183 2.80 2.24 -17.76
CA ALA A 183 1.65 1.90 -18.61
C ALA A 183 0.32 1.89 -17.82
N ASP A 184 0.28 1.18 -16.70
CA ASP A 184 -0.90 1.10 -15.83
C ASP A 184 -1.29 2.46 -15.21
N LEU A 185 -0.32 3.34 -14.95
CA LEU A 185 -0.59 4.71 -14.48
C LEU A 185 -1.13 5.58 -15.63
N ARG A 186 -0.56 5.48 -16.82
CA ARG A 186 -0.97 6.23 -18.01
C ARG A 186 -2.41 5.91 -18.38
N ILE A 187 -2.76 4.64 -18.46
CA ILE A 187 -4.13 4.17 -18.72
C ILE A 187 -5.08 4.67 -17.63
N ALA A 188 -4.69 4.58 -16.34
CA ALA A 188 -5.54 5.06 -15.27
C ALA A 188 -5.78 6.56 -15.32
N VAL A 189 -4.76 7.36 -15.69
CA VAL A 189 -4.89 8.81 -15.85
C VAL A 189 -5.73 9.16 -17.08
N ALA A 190 -5.57 8.45 -18.20
CA ALA A 190 -6.44 8.61 -19.37
C ALA A 190 -7.91 8.36 -19.00
N LYS A 191 -8.20 7.29 -18.25
CA LYS A 191 -9.55 6.99 -17.77
C LYS A 191 -10.13 8.03 -16.81
N ILE A 192 -9.27 8.71 -16.03
CA ILE A 192 -9.69 9.84 -15.20
C ILE A 192 -10.08 11.04 -16.08
N LEU A 193 -9.28 11.36 -17.10
CA LEU A 193 -9.56 12.46 -18.03
C LEU A 193 -10.88 12.25 -18.79
N CYS A 194 -11.15 11.01 -19.21
CA CYS A 194 -12.39 10.63 -19.90
C CYS A 194 -13.57 10.37 -18.91
N GLY A 195 -13.42 10.61 -17.62
CA GLY A 195 -14.49 10.46 -16.63
C GLY A 195 -14.87 9.02 -16.26
N GLU A 196 -14.17 8.00 -16.81
CA GLU A 196 -14.45 6.60 -16.48
C GLU A 196 -14.03 6.25 -15.03
N TYR A 197 -12.96 6.86 -14.52
CA TYR A 197 -12.49 6.66 -13.16
C TYR A 197 -12.70 7.91 -12.31
N LYS A 198 -13.19 7.69 -11.09
CA LYS A 198 -13.43 8.79 -10.15
C LYS A 198 -12.25 8.98 -9.20
N VAL A 199 -11.78 10.21 -9.07
CA VAL A 199 -10.75 10.57 -8.09
C VAL A 199 -11.36 10.63 -6.70
N CYS A 200 -10.73 9.93 -5.76
CA CYS A 200 -11.10 9.90 -4.35
C CYS A 200 -10.15 10.75 -3.49
N GLY A 201 -10.37 10.75 -2.18
CA GLY A 201 -9.47 11.35 -1.22
C GLY A 201 -8.05 10.81 -1.38
N SER A 202 -7.11 11.70 -1.60
CA SER A 202 -5.72 11.40 -1.95
C SER A 202 -4.76 11.97 -0.90
N SER A 203 -3.45 11.85 -1.10
CA SER A 203 -2.48 12.56 -0.24
C SER A 203 -1.25 12.98 -1.03
N ILE A 204 -0.63 14.10 -0.62
CA ILE A 204 0.58 14.63 -1.26
C ILE A 204 1.74 14.66 -0.27
N GLN A 205 2.96 14.39 -0.73
CA GLN A 205 4.16 14.40 0.08
C GLN A 205 5.38 14.85 -0.72
N ILE A 206 6.37 15.35 0.00
CA ILE A 206 7.70 15.59 -0.55
C ILE A 206 8.64 14.50 -0.03
N LYS A 207 9.30 13.80 -0.95
CA LYS A 207 10.31 12.80 -0.62
C LYS A 207 11.51 12.97 -1.56
N ASP A 208 12.72 13.03 -1.00
CA ASP A 208 13.97 13.22 -1.77
C ASP A 208 13.89 14.42 -2.73
N ASN A 209 13.38 15.55 -2.23
CA ASN A 209 13.11 16.78 -3.00
C ASN A 209 12.24 16.59 -4.25
N LYS A 210 11.35 15.60 -4.23
CA LYS A 210 10.38 15.34 -5.29
C LYS A 210 8.97 15.31 -4.70
N ILE A 211 8.02 15.87 -5.42
CA ILE A 211 6.61 15.87 -5.03
C ILE A 211 5.97 14.58 -5.54
N PHE A 212 5.25 13.90 -4.67
CA PHE A 212 4.47 12.71 -4.99
C PHE A 212 3.03 12.87 -4.52
N LEU A 213 2.10 12.59 -5.40
CA LEU A 213 0.69 12.41 -5.11
C LEU A 213 0.41 10.91 -4.96
N ASN A 214 -0.10 10.50 -3.82
CA ASN A 214 -0.70 9.18 -3.65
C ASN A 214 -2.16 9.32 -4.12
N LEU A 215 -2.35 9.14 -5.41
CA LEU A 215 -3.63 9.29 -6.09
C LEU A 215 -4.51 8.08 -5.81
N THR A 216 -5.62 8.30 -5.17
CA THR A 216 -6.62 7.28 -4.88
C THR A 216 -7.78 7.43 -5.87
N ILE A 217 -8.10 6.36 -6.58
CA ILE A 217 -9.12 6.31 -7.62
C ILE A 217 -10.09 5.18 -7.36
N ASP A 218 -11.34 5.42 -7.64
CA ASP A 218 -12.37 4.42 -7.74
C ASP A 218 -12.41 3.95 -9.20
N ILE A 219 -12.12 2.68 -9.42
CA ILE A 219 -12.09 2.06 -10.76
C ILE A 219 -13.38 1.34 -11.09
N GLY A 220 -14.41 1.50 -10.26
CA GLY A 220 -15.71 0.85 -10.45
C GLY A 220 -15.67 -0.65 -10.16
N LYS A 221 -16.47 -1.40 -10.88
CA LYS A 221 -16.54 -2.86 -10.74
C LYS A 221 -15.28 -3.52 -11.32
N PRO A 222 -14.87 -4.68 -10.79
CA PRO A 222 -13.82 -5.49 -11.39
C PRO A 222 -14.12 -5.76 -12.87
N VAL A 223 -13.07 -5.94 -13.66
CA VAL A 223 -13.22 -6.33 -15.06
C VAL A 223 -14.04 -7.62 -15.12
N ASP A 224 -15.09 -7.62 -15.94
CA ASP A 224 -15.95 -8.80 -16.10
C ASP A 224 -15.18 -9.83 -16.94
N ILE A 225 -14.49 -10.72 -16.24
CA ILE A 225 -13.78 -11.85 -16.82
C ILE A 225 -14.65 -13.08 -16.56
N GLU A 226 -14.91 -13.85 -17.62
CA GLU A 226 -15.61 -15.12 -17.48
C GLU A 226 -14.78 -16.10 -16.65
N LEU A 227 -15.19 -16.30 -15.40
CA LEU A 227 -14.53 -17.16 -14.42
C LEU A 227 -15.44 -18.34 -14.05
N ASP A 228 -14.87 -19.54 -13.95
CA ASP A 228 -15.58 -20.74 -13.56
C ASP A 228 -15.46 -20.97 -12.04
N GLU A 229 -16.60 -21.03 -11.36
CA GLU A 229 -16.67 -21.28 -9.91
C GLU A 229 -16.20 -22.67 -9.48
N LYS A 230 -16.06 -23.61 -10.42
CA LYS A 230 -15.55 -24.95 -10.16
C LYS A 230 -14.02 -25.01 -10.21
N ILE A 231 -13.38 -23.98 -10.76
CA ILE A 231 -11.94 -23.97 -10.98
C ILE A 231 -11.25 -23.15 -9.88
N ALA A 232 -10.27 -23.77 -9.24
CA ALA A 232 -9.41 -23.12 -8.26
C ALA A 232 -7.93 -23.36 -8.60
N VAL A 233 -7.10 -22.36 -8.26
CA VAL A 233 -5.64 -22.43 -8.34
C VAL A 233 -5.09 -22.53 -6.92
N GLY A 234 -4.37 -23.61 -6.61
CA GLY A 234 -3.63 -23.76 -5.37
C GLY A 234 -2.21 -23.23 -5.52
N CYS A 235 -1.77 -22.42 -4.58
CA CYS A 235 -0.42 -21.86 -4.56
C CYS A 235 0.31 -22.36 -3.31
N HIS A 236 1.40 -23.07 -3.53
CA HIS A 236 2.32 -23.58 -2.52
C HIS A 236 3.65 -22.81 -2.57
N ILE A 237 4.18 -22.49 -1.40
CA ILE A 237 5.53 -21.95 -1.27
C ILE A 237 6.47 -23.16 -1.10
N GLY A 238 7.17 -23.48 -2.20
CA GLY A 238 7.90 -24.74 -2.28
C GLY A 238 9.16 -24.79 -1.44
N PHE A 239 9.61 -26.01 -1.16
CA PHE A 239 10.89 -26.28 -0.51
C PHE A 239 12.07 -26.05 -1.47
N ASN A 240 11.89 -26.40 -2.74
CA ASN A 240 12.91 -26.30 -3.77
C ASN A 240 12.68 -25.14 -4.76
N SER A 241 11.45 -24.72 -4.91
CA SER A 241 11.03 -23.65 -5.82
C SER A 241 10.32 -22.54 -5.06
N PRO A 242 10.45 -21.25 -5.44
CA PRO A 242 9.84 -20.17 -4.68
C PRO A 242 8.33 -20.32 -4.54
N ILE A 243 7.63 -20.57 -5.66
CA ILE A 243 6.17 -20.73 -5.68
C ILE A 243 5.81 -21.75 -6.75
N ILE A 244 4.89 -22.65 -6.40
CA ILE A 244 4.32 -23.63 -7.32
C ILE A 244 2.82 -23.44 -7.33
N CYS A 245 2.26 -23.34 -8.53
CA CYS A 245 0.82 -23.22 -8.74
C CYS A 245 0.29 -24.46 -9.46
N ALA A 246 -0.81 -25.00 -8.95
CA ALA A 246 -1.57 -26.07 -9.57
C ALA A 246 -3.01 -25.62 -9.80
N CYS A 247 -3.64 -26.07 -10.89
CA CYS A 247 -5.03 -25.79 -11.18
C CYS A 247 -5.85 -27.07 -11.07
N THR A 248 -7.08 -26.97 -10.59
CA THR A 248 -8.01 -28.12 -10.51
C THR A 248 -8.36 -28.71 -11.88
N SER A 249 -8.35 -27.88 -12.93
CA SER A 249 -8.67 -28.29 -14.30
C SER A 249 -7.47 -28.79 -15.11
N GLU A 250 -6.23 -28.52 -14.68
CA GLU A 250 -5.02 -28.89 -15.41
C GLU A 250 -4.16 -29.90 -14.64
N LYS A 251 -3.54 -30.84 -15.37
CA LYS A 251 -2.57 -31.78 -14.77
C LYS A 251 -1.20 -31.14 -14.53
N LYS A 252 -0.84 -30.11 -15.32
CA LYS A 252 0.48 -29.46 -15.26
C LYS A 252 0.49 -28.37 -14.19
N THR A 253 1.55 -28.37 -13.40
CA THR A 253 1.87 -27.31 -12.45
C THR A 253 2.69 -26.21 -13.11
N GLN A 254 2.61 -24.98 -12.60
CA GLN A 254 3.44 -23.86 -13.03
C GLN A 254 4.37 -23.46 -11.88
N ILE A 255 5.67 -23.48 -12.13
CA ILE A 255 6.68 -22.92 -11.24
C ILE A 255 6.81 -21.42 -11.52
N ILE A 256 6.74 -20.61 -10.47
CA ILE A 256 6.86 -19.16 -10.52
C ILE A 256 8.12 -18.75 -9.75
N GLY A 257 8.99 -18.00 -10.42
CA GLY A 257 10.27 -17.57 -9.88
C GLY A 257 11.42 -18.53 -10.19
N ASN A 258 12.63 -17.99 -10.15
CA ASN A 258 13.87 -18.74 -10.30
C ASN A 258 14.62 -18.76 -8.97
N THR A 259 14.73 -19.94 -8.36
CA THR A 259 15.38 -20.13 -7.05
C THR A 259 16.82 -19.63 -7.05
N ASN A 260 17.62 -20.04 -8.03
CA ASN A 260 19.05 -19.72 -8.06
C ASN A 260 19.27 -18.20 -8.19
N GLY A 261 18.62 -17.56 -9.16
CA GLY A 261 18.73 -16.11 -9.36
C GLY A 261 18.23 -15.29 -8.16
N PHE A 262 17.17 -15.77 -7.51
CA PHE A 262 16.62 -15.14 -6.30
C PHE A 262 17.59 -15.25 -5.11
N ILE A 263 18.09 -16.45 -4.83
CA ILE A 263 19.00 -16.71 -3.72
C ILE A 263 20.32 -15.96 -3.93
N GLU A 264 20.92 -16.03 -5.11
CA GLU A 264 22.14 -15.29 -5.43
C GLU A 264 22.00 -13.79 -5.21
N GLN A 265 20.94 -13.20 -5.70
CA GLN A 265 20.72 -11.76 -5.54
C GLN A 265 20.56 -11.39 -4.06
N ARG A 266 19.85 -12.20 -3.28
CA ARG A 266 19.69 -12.01 -1.85
C ARG A 266 21.00 -12.13 -1.10
N ILE A 267 21.81 -13.15 -1.40
CA ILE A 267 23.14 -13.36 -0.81
C ILE A 267 24.02 -12.15 -1.08
N ARG A 268 24.08 -11.65 -2.33
CA ARG A 268 24.86 -10.46 -2.69
C ARG A 268 24.46 -9.21 -1.87
N ILE A 269 23.17 -8.98 -1.69
CA ILE A 269 22.69 -7.86 -0.89
C ILE A 269 23.08 -8.04 0.57
N GLN A 270 22.91 -9.24 1.15
CA GLN A 270 23.26 -9.52 2.53
C GLN A 270 24.76 -9.47 2.80
N GLN A 271 25.58 -9.97 1.91
CA GLN A 271 27.06 -9.85 1.99
C GLN A 271 27.46 -8.38 2.03
N ARG A 272 26.95 -7.57 1.11
CA ARG A 272 27.25 -6.14 1.08
C ARG A 272 26.82 -5.40 2.34
N ARG A 273 25.68 -5.78 2.89
CA ARG A 273 25.20 -5.26 4.18
C ARG A 273 26.13 -5.61 5.33
N ARG A 274 26.60 -6.87 5.42
CA ARG A 274 27.55 -7.32 6.44
C ARG A 274 28.89 -6.58 6.36
N GLU A 275 29.42 -6.39 5.16
CA GLU A 275 30.64 -5.61 4.93
C GLU A 275 30.51 -4.17 5.45
N LEU A 276 29.41 -3.48 5.12
CA LEU A 276 29.16 -2.13 5.59
C LEU A 276 28.97 -2.06 7.11
N GLN A 277 28.29 -3.05 7.70
CA GLN A 277 28.15 -3.16 9.14
C GLN A 277 29.50 -3.38 9.85
N ALA A 278 30.36 -4.23 9.29
CA ALA A 278 31.70 -4.45 9.81
C ALA A 278 32.54 -3.16 9.77
N GLN A 279 32.47 -2.42 8.66
CA GLN A 279 33.17 -1.11 8.53
C GLN A 279 32.70 -0.09 9.57
N LEU A 280 31.43 -0.13 10.01
CA LEU A 280 30.89 0.77 11.02
C LEU A 280 31.47 0.54 12.41
N LYS A 281 31.88 -0.70 12.73
CA LYS A 281 32.46 -1.03 14.04
C LYS A 281 33.76 -0.27 14.31
N TYR A 282 34.51 0.04 13.26
CA TYR A 282 35.81 0.74 13.35
C TYR A 282 35.69 2.27 13.27
N THR A 283 34.48 2.83 13.19
CA THR A 283 34.28 4.27 13.03
C THR A 283 33.63 4.87 14.26
N ARG A 284 34.38 5.68 15.01
CA ARG A 284 33.98 6.26 16.31
C ARG A 284 33.24 7.60 16.21
N GLY A 285 32.53 7.90 15.14
CA GLY A 285 31.76 9.14 15.00
C GLY A 285 32.29 10.04 13.85
N GLY A 286 31.76 11.28 13.81
CA GLY A 286 32.10 12.28 12.79
C GLY A 286 31.51 12.02 11.40
N HIS A 287 31.98 12.80 10.41
CA HIS A 287 31.47 12.75 9.02
C HIS A 287 31.62 11.37 8.36
N GLY A 288 32.67 10.64 8.66
CA GLY A 288 32.91 9.29 8.12
C GLY A 288 31.85 8.30 8.55
N ARG A 289 31.38 8.36 9.81
CA ARG A 289 30.29 7.52 10.33
C ARG A 289 28.96 7.85 9.64
N LYS A 290 28.63 9.14 9.47
CA LYS A 290 27.41 9.59 8.78
C LYS A 290 27.34 9.06 7.35
N ASN A 291 28.44 9.16 6.60
CA ASN A 291 28.51 8.67 5.22
C ASN A 291 28.35 7.14 5.12
N LYS A 292 28.95 6.39 6.08
CA LYS A 292 28.79 4.93 6.13
C LYS A 292 27.36 4.51 6.53
N LEU A 293 26.73 5.23 7.46
CA LEU A 293 25.32 5.00 7.82
C LEU A 293 24.39 5.23 6.62
N ALA A 294 24.59 6.32 5.86
CA ALA A 294 23.81 6.59 4.67
C ALA A 294 23.93 5.46 3.62
N LYS A 295 25.15 4.89 3.45
CA LYS A 295 25.35 3.72 2.57
C LYS A 295 24.61 2.49 3.08
N LEU A 296 24.58 2.25 4.39
CA LEU A 296 23.86 1.13 4.98
C LEU A 296 22.35 1.27 4.82
N GLU A 297 21.81 2.48 5.03
CA GLU A 297 20.41 2.80 4.78
C GLU A 297 20.01 2.55 3.31
N HIS A 298 20.89 2.94 2.38
CA HIS A 298 20.68 2.68 0.95
C HIS A 298 20.61 1.17 0.64
N ILE A 299 21.50 0.35 1.23
CA ILE A 299 21.45 -1.10 1.05
C ILE A 299 20.20 -1.72 1.69
N ASN A 300 19.78 -1.26 2.87
CA ASN A 300 18.54 -1.70 3.49
C ASN A 300 17.31 -1.36 2.62
N ALA A 301 17.29 -0.15 2.03
CA ALA A 301 16.24 0.25 1.09
C ALA A 301 16.28 -0.62 -0.19
N ARG A 302 17.45 -1.00 -0.68
CA ARG A 302 17.61 -1.88 -1.84
C ARG A 302 17.09 -3.29 -1.56
N GLU A 303 17.35 -3.85 -0.37
CA GLU A 303 16.79 -5.15 0.04
C GLU A 303 15.25 -5.12 0.09
N ALA A 304 14.68 -4.10 0.75
CA ALA A 304 13.24 -3.91 0.81
C ALA A 304 12.59 -3.71 -0.57
N ASN A 305 13.23 -2.94 -1.44
CA ASN A 305 12.75 -2.72 -2.81
C ASN A 305 12.84 -4.01 -3.65
N PHE A 306 13.91 -4.79 -3.50
CA PHE A 306 14.04 -6.09 -4.15
C PHE A 306 12.90 -7.02 -3.74
N ALA A 307 12.66 -7.19 -2.43
CA ALA A 307 11.56 -8.00 -1.92
C ALA A 307 10.20 -7.53 -2.47
N LYS A 308 9.95 -6.23 -2.41
CA LYS A 308 8.69 -5.66 -2.92
C LYS A 308 8.52 -5.89 -4.42
N THR A 309 9.55 -5.67 -5.22
CA THR A 309 9.50 -5.85 -6.69
C THR A 309 9.25 -7.30 -7.04
N THR A 310 9.97 -8.22 -6.38
CA THR A 310 9.80 -9.66 -6.58
C THR A 310 8.39 -10.12 -6.21
N ASN A 311 7.87 -9.67 -5.06
CA ASN A 311 6.49 -9.98 -4.65
C ASN A 311 5.45 -9.42 -5.64
N HIS A 312 5.68 -8.25 -6.22
CA HIS A 312 4.83 -7.72 -7.27
C HIS A 312 4.87 -8.56 -8.55
N GLN A 313 6.03 -9.05 -8.96
CA GLN A 313 6.18 -9.90 -10.13
C GLN A 313 5.48 -11.25 -9.92
N TRP A 314 5.82 -11.94 -8.86
CA TRP A 314 5.24 -13.25 -8.56
C TRP A 314 3.72 -13.21 -8.36
N SER A 315 3.21 -12.23 -7.61
CA SER A 315 1.77 -12.08 -7.45
C SER A 315 1.05 -11.76 -8.76
N ALA A 316 1.70 -11.07 -9.71
CA ALA A 316 1.14 -10.85 -11.05
C ALA A 316 1.10 -12.14 -11.87
N GLU A 317 2.15 -12.96 -11.80
CA GLU A 317 2.22 -14.25 -12.51
C GLU A 317 1.18 -15.25 -11.96
N ILE A 318 1.00 -15.32 -10.63
CA ILE A 318 -0.04 -16.15 -10.01
C ILE A 318 -1.44 -15.76 -10.53
N VAL A 319 -1.76 -14.48 -10.49
CA VAL A 319 -3.08 -14.00 -10.93
C VAL A 319 -3.25 -14.20 -12.43
N LYS A 320 -2.20 -13.98 -13.23
CA LYS A 320 -2.22 -14.26 -14.67
C LYS A 320 -2.47 -15.75 -14.96
N TYR A 321 -1.87 -16.65 -14.19
CA TYR A 321 -2.13 -18.09 -14.30
C TYR A 321 -3.58 -18.43 -13.95
N ALA A 322 -4.14 -17.84 -12.91
CA ALA A 322 -5.54 -18.03 -12.55
C ALA A 322 -6.49 -17.52 -13.63
N ILE A 323 -6.24 -16.33 -14.21
CA ILE A 323 -7.04 -15.78 -15.31
C ILE A 323 -6.97 -16.69 -16.53
N LYS A 324 -5.76 -17.14 -16.91
CA LYS A 324 -5.56 -18.05 -18.07
C LYS A 324 -6.40 -19.33 -17.94
N ASN A 325 -6.52 -19.86 -16.73
CA ASN A 325 -7.29 -21.05 -16.41
C ASN A 325 -8.76 -20.77 -16.05
N LYS A 326 -9.24 -19.53 -16.22
CA LYS A 326 -10.60 -19.10 -15.84
C LYS A 326 -10.98 -19.42 -14.39
N ALA A 327 -10.00 -19.48 -13.48
CA ALA A 327 -10.22 -19.87 -12.10
C ALA A 327 -10.90 -18.74 -11.30
N LYS A 328 -12.02 -19.08 -10.65
CA LYS A 328 -12.72 -18.16 -9.74
C LYS A 328 -11.98 -17.98 -8.41
N TYR A 329 -11.21 -18.98 -8.00
CA TYR A 329 -10.57 -19.01 -6.69
C TYR A 329 -9.06 -19.17 -6.78
N ILE A 330 -8.35 -18.47 -5.89
CA ILE A 330 -6.93 -18.72 -5.60
C ILE A 330 -6.86 -19.17 -4.14
N ASN A 331 -6.43 -20.41 -3.92
CA ASN A 331 -6.23 -21.00 -2.60
C ASN A 331 -4.76 -20.79 -2.20
N LEU A 332 -4.53 -20.12 -1.06
CA LEU A 332 -3.21 -19.89 -0.49
C LEU A 332 -3.07 -20.68 0.80
N GLU A 333 -1.92 -21.28 1.00
CA GLU A 333 -1.60 -21.91 2.29
C GLU A 333 -1.34 -20.88 3.38
N VAL A 334 -1.70 -21.22 4.62
CA VAL A 334 -1.30 -20.47 5.82
C VAL A 334 -0.03 -21.10 6.36
N ILE A 335 1.07 -20.35 6.34
CA ILE A 335 2.37 -20.83 6.84
C ILE A 335 2.54 -20.36 8.28
N SER A 336 2.79 -21.31 9.19
CA SER A 336 3.16 -21.03 10.58
C SER A 336 4.56 -20.41 10.64
N ARG A 337 4.78 -19.48 11.58
CA ARG A 337 6.11 -18.91 11.83
C ARG A 337 7.17 -19.96 12.16
N ASN A 338 6.78 -21.05 12.82
CA ASN A 338 7.68 -22.14 13.21
C ASN A 338 8.17 -22.98 12.02
N ASP A 339 7.45 -22.95 10.90
CA ASP A 339 7.77 -23.75 9.73
C ASP A 339 8.46 -22.97 8.62
N VAL A 340 8.58 -21.63 8.76
CA VAL A 340 9.16 -20.75 7.73
C VAL A 340 10.59 -21.14 7.35
N ASP A 341 11.40 -21.65 8.28
CA ASP A 341 12.79 -22.00 8.01
C ASP A 341 12.96 -23.23 7.09
N LYS A 342 11.91 -24.04 6.93
CA LYS A 342 11.90 -25.20 6.04
C LYS A 342 11.75 -24.83 4.56
N TYR A 343 11.23 -23.62 4.27
CA TYR A 343 10.92 -23.19 2.90
C TYR A 343 12.08 -22.44 2.24
N THR A 344 12.14 -22.50 0.91
CA THR A 344 13.10 -21.73 0.09
C THR A 344 13.07 -20.25 0.41
N LEU A 345 11.89 -19.74 0.70
CA LEU A 345 11.65 -18.32 1.00
C LEU A 345 11.73 -18.00 2.50
N ARG A 346 12.52 -18.75 3.28
CA ARG A 346 12.71 -18.44 4.71
C ARG A 346 13.08 -16.96 4.92
N ASN A 347 12.53 -16.37 5.99
CA ASN A 347 12.71 -14.93 6.29
C ASN A 347 12.23 -14.00 5.16
N TRP A 348 11.28 -14.45 4.34
CA TRP A 348 10.67 -13.64 3.30
C TRP A 348 9.38 -12.98 3.79
N SER A 349 9.00 -11.87 3.14
CA SER A 349 7.76 -11.15 3.49
C SER A 349 6.54 -11.82 2.84
N TYR A 350 6.09 -12.97 3.36
CA TYR A 350 4.92 -13.69 2.86
C TYR A 350 3.64 -12.87 2.94
N TYR A 351 3.44 -12.18 4.06
CA TYR A 351 2.27 -11.33 4.24
C TYR A 351 2.14 -10.31 3.12
N GLN A 352 3.26 -9.67 2.74
CA GLN A 352 3.26 -8.71 1.62
C GLN A 352 2.92 -9.39 0.28
N LEU A 353 3.41 -10.62 0.06
CA LEU A 353 3.08 -11.38 -1.14
C LEU A 353 1.59 -11.72 -1.19
N GLN A 354 1.03 -12.21 -0.08
CA GLN A 354 -0.40 -12.52 0.04
C GLN A 354 -1.28 -11.28 -0.19
N GLU A 355 -0.93 -10.13 0.39
CA GLU A 355 -1.66 -8.88 0.17
C GLU A 355 -1.62 -8.43 -1.30
N PHE A 356 -0.48 -8.62 -1.98
CA PHE A 356 -0.38 -8.31 -3.41
C PHE A 356 -1.18 -9.28 -4.29
N ILE A 357 -1.25 -10.56 -3.91
CA ILE A 357 -2.11 -11.54 -4.59
C ILE A 357 -3.58 -11.16 -4.42
N LYS A 358 -4.04 -10.90 -3.19
CA LYS A 358 -5.41 -10.47 -2.89
C LYS A 358 -5.80 -9.24 -3.69
N TYR A 359 -4.97 -8.20 -3.62
CA TYR A 359 -5.22 -6.95 -4.33
C TYR A 359 -5.41 -7.17 -5.84
N LYS A 360 -4.52 -7.95 -6.47
CA LYS A 360 -4.57 -8.21 -7.90
C LYS A 360 -5.67 -9.19 -8.29
N ALA A 361 -5.94 -10.19 -7.46
CA ALA A 361 -7.02 -11.15 -7.65
C ALA A 361 -8.38 -10.44 -7.63
N ASN A 362 -8.63 -9.62 -6.59
CA ASN A 362 -9.86 -8.86 -6.46
C ASN A 362 -10.11 -7.93 -7.65
N LYS A 363 -9.06 -7.30 -8.19
CA LYS A 363 -9.14 -6.46 -9.39
C LYS A 363 -9.71 -7.21 -10.60
N ASN A 364 -9.53 -8.51 -10.64
CA ASN A 364 -9.99 -9.38 -11.73
C ASN A 364 -11.19 -10.26 -11.33
N GLY A 365 -11.90 -9.94 -10.25
CA GLY A 365 -13.06 -10.70 -9.78
C GLY A 365 -12.74 -12.09 -9.22
N ILE A 366 -11.45 -12.37 -8.94
CA ILE A 366 -10.98 -13.64 -8.38
C ILE A 366 -10.97 -13.54 -6.85
N THR A 367 -11.51 -14.55 -6.18
CA THR A 367 -11.58 -14.61 -4.72
C THR A 367 -10.39 -15.41 -4.17
N VAL A 368 -9.71 -14.85 -3.17
CA VAL A 368 -8.61 -15.54 -2.46
C VAL A 368 -9.15 -16.24 -1.22
N ARG A 369 -8.78 -17.52 -1.04
CA ARG A 369 -9.13 -18.37 0.09
C ARG A 369 -7.87 -18.85 0.79
N PHE A 370 -7.95 -19.09 2.09
CA PHE A 370 -6.82 -19.58 2.89
C PHE A 370 -7.07 -21.02 3.33
N VAL A 371 -6.07 -21.87 3.14
CA VAL A 371 -6.10 -23.29 3.49
C VAL A 371 -5.10 -23.54 4.61
N LYS A 372 -5.53 -24.15 5.70
CA LYS A 372 -4.63 -24.66 6.73
C LYS A 372 -4.16 -26.04 6.30
N MET A 373 -2.92 -26.09 5.85
CA MET A 373 -2.31 -27.40 5.63
C MET A 373 -2.07 -28.07 6.98
N PRO A 374 -2.38 -29.35 7.11
CA PRO A 374 -1.94 -30.12 8.26
C PRO A 374 -0.41 -30.22 8.17
N LEU A 375 0.28 -29.29 8.80
CA LEU A 375 1.72 -29.35 9.06
C LEU A 375 1.99 -30.33 10.19
N GLY A 376 1.58 -31.58 9.99
CA GLY A 376 2.05 -32.71 10.74
C GLY A 376 3.37 -33.11 10.10
N SER A 377 4.42 -33.01 10.88
CA SER A 377 5.82 -33.22 10.52
C SER A 377 6.16 -34.56 9.81
N GLU A 378 5.26 -35.49 9.69
CA GLU A 378 5.55 -36.82 9.13
C GLU A 378 4.99 -37.08 7.73
N GLY A 379 4.13 -36.20 7.21
CA GLY A 379 3.47 -36.40 5.91
C GLY A 379 3.95 -35.53 4.76
N LEU A 380 4.59 -34.37 5.05
CA LEU A 380 5.04 -33.40 4.04
C LEU A 380 6.47 -33.67 3.56
N ASP A 381 7.34 -34.24 4.39
CA ASP A 381 8.75 -34.46 4.04
C ASP A 381 8.93 -35.47 2.88
N ASN A 382 7.89 -36.22 2.51
CA ASN A 382 7.89 -37.21 1.42
C ASN A 382 7.02 -36.80 0.21
N LYS A 383 6.30 -35.65 0.26
CA LYS A 383 5.48 -35.22 -0.86
C LYS A 383 6.25 -34.22 -1.70
N SER A 384 6.16 -34.33 -3.03
CA SER A 384 6.70 -33.30 -3.92
C SER A 384 5.89 -32.02 -3.76
N ASP A 385 6.57 -30.86 -3.89
CA ASP A 385 5.96 -29.51 -3.88
C ASP A 385 4.75 -29.40 -4.83
N GLU A 386 4.78 -30.16 -5.94
CA GLU A 386 3.68 -30.20 -6.93
C GLU A 386 2.43 -30.89 -6.41
N LEU A 387 2.58 -31.98 -5.63
CA LEU A 387 1.47 -32.68 -5.02
C LEU A 387 0.80 -31.80 -3.95
N ILE A 388 1.59 -31.10 -3.17
CA ILE A 388 1.08 -30.17 -2.17
C ILE A 388 0.29 -29.04 -2.84
N ALA A 389 0.80 -28.45 -3.93
CA ALA A 389 0.07 -27.42 -4.67
C ALA A 389 -1.27 -27.94 -5.23
N LYS A 390 -1.34 -29.20 -5.67
CA LYS A 390 -2.58 -29.83 -6.13
C LYS A 390 -3.56 -30.08 -4.99
N GLU A 391 -3.08 -30.48 -3.82
CA GLU A 391 -3.93 -30.62 -2.62
C GLU A 391 -4.52 -29.30 -2.19
N ILE A 392 -3.73 -28.22 -2.21
CA ILE A 392 -4.20 -26.86 -1.94
C ILE A 392 -5.27 -26.42 -2.97
N ALA A 393 -5.07 -26.75 -4.25
CA ALA A 393 -6.06 -26.44 -5.29
C ALA A 393 -7.41 -27.11 -5.03
N ASN A 394 -7.38 -28.37 -4.60
CA ASN A 394 -8.56 -29.21 -4.34
C ASN A 394 -9.08 -29.12 -2.89
N ALA A 395 -8.56 -28.21 -2.07
CA ALA A 395 -8.97 -28.06 -0.69
C ALA A 395 -10.46 -27.70 -0.58
N THR A 396 -11.14 -28.32 0.38
CA THR A 396 -12.55 -28.08 0.70
C THR A 396 -12.75 -27.27 1.98
N GLU A 397 -11.73 -27.25 2.85
CA GLU A 397 -11.78 -26.50 4.12
C GLU A 397 -10.96 -25.22 4.06
N PHE A 398 -11.57 -24.11 4.43
CA PHE A 398 -10.97 -22.79 4.37
C PHE A 398 -11.02 -22.07 5.72
N ILE A 399 -9.97 -21.29 6.00
CA ILE A 399 -9.86 -20.49 7.23
C ILE A 399 -10.21 -19.05 6.93
N SER A 400 -10.99 -18.44 7.82
CA SER A 400 -11.25 -17.00 7.72
C SER A 400 -10.02 -16.17 8.11
N GLU A 401 -9.78 -15.06 7.42
CA GLU A 401 -8.67 -14.12 7.74
C GLU A 401 -8.71 -13.63 9.20
N LYS A 402 -9.89 -13.55 9.80
CA LYS A 402 -10.04 -13.17 11.21
C LYS A 402 -9.42 -14.20 12.16
N LYS A 403 -9.52 -15.49 11.82
CA LYS A 403 -8.89 -16.56 12.61
C LYS A 403 -7.38 -16.56 12.46
N ILE A 404 -6.86 -16.35 11.24
CA ILE A 404 -5.42 -16.26 10.98
C ILE A 404 -4.80 -15.14 11.81
N LYS A 405 -5.40 -13.93 11.78
CA LYS A 405 -4.91 -12.78 12.56
C LYS A 405 -5.04 -12.98 14.07
N ALA A 406 -6.01 -13.74 14.54
CA ALA A 406 -6.17 -14.07 15.95
C ALA A 406 -5.10 -15.08 16.44
N GLU A 407 -4.79 -16.08 15.65
CA GLU A 407 -3.74 -17.08 15.96
C GLU A 407 -2.34 -16.43 15.95
N GLU A 408 -2.08 -15.45 15.06
CA GLU A 408 -0.83 -14.68 15.04
C GLU A 408 -0.66 -13.70 16.23
N THR A 409 -1.75 -13.35 16.91
CA THR A 409 -1.72 -12.38 18.03
C THR A 409 -1.53 -13.09 19.38
N ILE A 410 -1.76 -14.40 19.44
CA ILE A 410 -1.67 -15.21 20.67
C ILE A 410 -0.26 -15.85 20.82
N GLN A 411 0.56 -15.85 19.76
CA GLN A 411 1.97 -16.26 19.76
C GLN A 411 2.93 -15.06 19.78
#